data_f9a917b942ab10a210524b55a221bf0d
#
_entry.id   f9a917b942ab10a210524b55a221bf0d
#
_cell.length_a   1.000
_cell.length_b   1.000
_cell.length_c   1.000
_cell.angle_alpha   90.00
_cell.angle_beta   90.00
_cell.angle_gamma   90.00
#
_symmetry.space_group_name_H-M   'P 1'
#
loop_
_entity.id
_entity.type
_entity.pdbx_description
1 polymer ?
#
loop_
_entity_poly.entity_id
_entity_poly.type
_entity_poly.pdbx_seq_one_letter_code
_entity_poly.pdbx_strand_id
1 'polypeptide(L)'
;MMELRQLRAGYGEHMVLDGIDLALRPGEVLALLGPNGSGKSTLIRAALGLLPLAGGQVLIDGADAAALSPRQRAQKAAYLPQTRPVPNITALRMVLHGRFPHLTYPRRFRQEDYAAAMAALEQADAACLARRPMPELSGGQRQRVYLAMALAQDAPTLFLDEPTAFLDVSHQLEVGRLAGQLARQGKAVVLVLHDLPLALSTADRPAVLKGGRLLAVDGPEALCADGILNSVFGIELGRVMTDRGWRYYYL
;
A
#
# COMPACT_ATOMS: atom_id res chain seq x y z
N MET A 1 -12.65 -1.09 8.72
CA MET A 1 -11.88 0.13 9.02
C MET A 1 -10.67 -0.25 9.88
N MET A 2 -9.49 0.31 9.61
CA MET A 2 -8.31 0.13 10.47
C MET A 2 -7.93 1.47 11.12
N GLU A 3 -7.67 1.47 12.43
CA GLU A 3 -7.30 2.66 13.18
C GLU A 3 -6.00 2.42 13.94
N LEU A 4 -5.08 3.36 13.83
CA LEU A 4 -3.85 3.44 14.61
C LEU A 4 -4.08 4.48 15.70
N ARG A 5 -3.89 4.11 16.97
CA ARG A 5 -4.11 5.01 18.12
C ARG A 5 -2.84 5.11 18.94
N GLN A 6 -2.27 6.30 19.00
CA GLN A 6 -1.03 6.63 19.72
C GLN A 6 0.09 5.61 19.47
N LEU A 7 0.18 5.15 18.20
CA LEU A 7 1.06 4.07 17.81
C LEU A 7 2.51 4.48 17.94
N ARG A 8 3.30 3.67 18.69
CA ARG A 8 4.75 3.80 18.86
C ARG A 8 5.42 2.50 18.44
N ALA A 9 6.46 2.60 17.63
CA ALA A 9 7.22 1.44 17.17
C ALA A 9 8.65 1.81 16.78
N GLY A 10 9.56 0.84 16.89
CA GLY A 10 10.97 1.03 16.56
C GLY A 10 11.70 -0.30 16.48
N TYR A 11 13.03 -0.24 16.37
CA TYR A 11 13.91 -1.40 16.28
C TYR A 11 14.92 -1.37 17.44
N GLY A 12 14.84 -2.36 18.32
CA GLY A 12 15.63 -2.37 19.55
C GLY A 12 15.33 -1.12 20.40
N GLU A 13 16.36 -0.38 20.77
CA GLU A 13 16.21 0.87 21.53
C GLU A 13 15.88 2.10 20.66
N HIS A 14 15.97 1.97 19.33
CA HIS A 14 15.73 3.07 18.41
C HIS A 14 14.23 3.21 18.08
N MET A 15 13.58 4.21 18.70
CA MET A 15 12.21 4.57 18.39
C MET A 15 12.14 5.28 17.04
N VAL A 16 11.27 4.78 16.14
CA VAL A 16 11.08 5.33 14.79
C VAL A 16 9.75 6.07 14.68
N LEU A 17 8.72 5.59 15.36
CA LEU A 17 7.37 6.18 15.35
C LEU A 17 6.97 6.60 16.75
N ASP A 18 6.46 7.81 16.89
CA ASP A 18 6.10 8.39 18.19
C ASP A 18 4.67 8.98 18.14
N GLY A 19 3.70 8.20 18.64
CA GLY A 19 2.34 8.66 18.87
C GLY A 19 1.54 8.93 17.58
N ILE A 20 1.51 7.96 16.66
CA ILE A 20 0.75 8.10 15.40
C ILE A 20 -0.73 7.79 15.63
N ASP A 21 -1.58 8.74 15.29
CA ASP A 21 -3.03 8.60 15.18
C ASP A 21 -3.44 8.67 13.72
N LEU A 22 -3.94 7.57 13.15
CA LEU A 22 -4.34 7.51 11.73
C LEU A 22 -5.48 6.51 11.53
N ALA A 23 -6.53 6.93 10.84
CA ALA A 23 -7.62 6.05 10.41
C ALA A 23 -7.53 5.76 8.91
N LEU A 24 -7.58 4.48 8.54
CA LEU A 24 -7.65 3.98 7.17
C LEU A 24 -9.11 3.61 6.90
N ARG A 25 -9.77 4.37 6.04
CA ARG A 25 -11.21 4.27 5.81
C ARG A 25 -11.51 3.44 4.57
N PRO A 26 -12.51 2.55 4.63
CA PRO A 26 -13.02 1.91 3.42
C PRO A 26 -13.48 2.94 2.40
N GLY A 27 -13.20 2.68 1.13
CA GLY A 27 -13.57 3.59 0.05
C GLY A 27 -12.60 4.74 -0.20
N GLU A 28 -11.45 4.77 0.48
CA GLU A 28 -10.47 5.86 0.42
C GLU A 28 -9.11 5.36 -0.08
N VAL A 29 -8.44 6.18 -0.90
CA VAL A 29 -7.01 6.07 -1.20
C VAL A 29 -6.26 7.03 -0.30
N LEU A 30 -5.42 6.52 0.60
CA LEU A 30 -4.53 7.30 1.44
C LEU A 30 -3.11 7.23 0.89
N ALA A 31 -2.50 8.36 0.53
CA ALA A 31 -1.09 8.41 0.19
C ALA A 31 -0.25 8.71 1.45
N LEU A 32 0.65 7.80 1.80
CA LEU A 32 1.59 8.02 2.90
C LEU A 32 2.86 8.68 2.36
N LEU A 33 2.99 9.97 2.62
CA LEU A 33 4.05 10.84 2.12
C LEU A 33 5.09 11.11 3.21
N GLY A 34 6.33 11.36 2.81
CA GLY A 34 7.41 11.73 3.69
C GLY A 34 8.78 11.43 3.11
N PRO A 35 9.84 12.12 3.53
CA PRO A 35 11.20 11.86 3.06
C PRO A 35 11.68 10.44 3.40
N ASN A 36 12.80 10.04 2.81
CA ASN A 36 13.42 8.76 3.17
C ASN A 36 13.79 8.76 4.66
N GLY A 37 13.56 7.62 5.33
CA GLY A 37 13.79 7.51 6.77
C GLY A 37 12.71 8.13 7.66
N SER A 38 11.61 8.68 7.12
CA SER A 38 10.53 9.25 7.93
C SER A 38 9.73 8.24 8.75
N GLY A 39 9.85 6.93 8.44
CA GLY A 39 9.15 5.86 9.16
C GLY A 39 7.98 5.22 8.41
N LYS A 40 7.77 5.51 7.11
CA LYS A 40 6.64 4.99 6.32
C LYS A 40 6.52 3.46 6.34
N SER A 41 7.57 2.75 5.96
CA SER A 41 7.57 1.28 5.97
C SER A 41 7.49 0.70 7.40
N THR A 42 8.02 1.42 8.39
CA THR A 42 7.88 1.06 9.81
C THR A 42 6.42 1.17 10.24
N LEU A 43 5.72 2.24 9.83
CA LEU A 43 4.30 2.43 10.10
C LEU A 43 3.46 1.29 9.51
N ILE A 44 3.70 0.95 8.24
CA ILE A 44 3.01 -0.16 7.59
C ILE A 44 3.27 -1.49 8.33
N ARG A 45 4.53 -1.80 8.66
CA ARG A 45 4.87 -3.03 9.38
C ARG A 45 4.25 -3.09 10.77
N ALA A 46 4.21 -1.98 11.48
CA ALA A 46 3.57 -1.87 12.80
C ALA A 46 2.04 -2.05 12.68
N ALA A 47 1.40 -1.39 11.71
CA ALA A 47 -0.04 -1.53 11.44
C ALA A 47 -0.45 -2.97 11.11
N LEU A 48 0.43 -3.71 10.41
CA LEU A 48 0.20 -5.12 10.05
C LEU A 48 0.57 -6.12 11.16
N GLY A 49 1.15 -5.65 12.27
CA GLY A 49 1.66 -6.50 13.34
C GLY A 49 2.88 -7.32 12.92
N LEU A 50 3.64 -6.85 11.91
CA LEU A 50 4.93 -7.41 11.49
C LEU A 50 6.10 -6.83 12.28
N LEU A 51 5.85 -5.75 13.04
CA LEU A 51 6.76 -5.13 13.98
C LEU A 51 6.01 -4.97 15.31
N PRO A 52 6.59 -5.39 16.45
CA PRO A 52 6.00 -5.19 17.76
C PRO A 52 5.80 -3.70 18.05
N LEU A 53 4.69 -3.36 18.71
CA LEU A 53 4.42 -2.02 19.18
C LEU A 53 5.17 -1.78 20.49
N ALA A 54 5.79 -0.61 20.60
CA ALA A 54 6.35 -0.09 21.87
C ALA A 54 5.27 0.63 22.69
N GLY A 55 4.13 0.99 22.07
CA GLY A 55 2.99 1.63 22.71
C GLY A 55 1.87 1.91 21.73
N GLY A 56 0.71 2.27 22.25
CA GLY A 56 -0.50 2.46 21.45
C GLY A 56 -1.14 1.13 21.04
N GLN A 57 -2.04 1.19 20.07
CA GLN A 57 -2.79 0.02 19.60
C GLN A 57 -3.20 0.18 18.13
N VAL A 58 -3.46 -0.97 17.48
CA VAL A 58 -4.08 -1.05 16.16
C VAL A 58 -5.45 -1.69 16.31
N LEU A 59 -6.50 -1.01 15.86
CA LEU A 59 -7.85 -1.55 15.83
C LEU A 59 -8.23 -1.93 14.40
N ILE A 60 -8.85 -3.09 14.23
CA ILE A 60 -9.43 -3.54 12.96
C ILE A 60 -10.92 -3.82 13.22
N ASP A 61 -11.78 -3.07 12.56
CA ASP A 61 -13.23 -3.13 12.74
C ASP A 61 -13.64 -2.97 14.22
N GLY A 62 -12.91 -2.11 14.96
CA GLY A 62 -13.15 -1.82 16.39
C GLY A 62 -12.51 -2.81 17.37
N ALA A 63 -11.97 -3.95 16.91
CA ALA A 63 -11.30 -4.94 17.75
C ALA A 63 -9.76 -4.76 17.72
N ASP A 64 -9.10 -5.04 18.84
CA ASP A 64 -7.63 -4.97 18.91
C ASP A 64 -6.99 -6.01 17.97
N ALA A 65 -6.17 -5.55 17.05
CA ALA A 65 -5.44 -6.41 16.11
C ALA A 65 -4.48 -7.38 16.81
N ALA A 66 -4.03 -7.08 18.04
CA ALA A 66 -3.19 -7.97 18.82
C ALA A 66 -3.91 -9.27 19.21
N ALA A 67 -5.23 -9.24 19.35
CA ALA A 67 -6.05 -10.42 19.63
C ALA A 67 -6.24 -11.34 18.40
N LEU A 68 -5.95 -10.85 17.19
CA LEU A 68 -6.11 -11.63 15.97
C LEU A 68 -4.87 -12.49 15.70
N SER A 69 -5.10 -13.74 15.27
CA SER A 69 -4.04 -14.59 14.76
C SER A 69 -3.40 -13.98 13.51
N PRO A 70 -2.14 -14.36 13.16
CA PRO A 70 -1.49 -13.87 11.92
C PRO A 70 -2.34 -14.14 10.68
N ARG A 71 -3.03 -15.27 10.61
CA ARG A 71 -3.95 -15.62 9.52
C ARG A 71 -5.13 -14.66 9.43
N GLN A 72 -5.77 -14.37 10.55
CA GLN A 72 -6.91 -13.44 10.59
C GLN A 72 -6.48 -12.02 10.20
N ARG A 73 -5.32 -11.56 10.68
CA ARG A 73 -4.74 -10.26 10.25
C ARG A 73 -4.48 -10.23 8.75
N ALA A 74 -3.91 -11.30 8.19
CA ALA A 74 -3.67 -11.40 6.75
C ALA A 74 -4.97 -11.45 5.93
N GLN A 75 -6.10 -11.90 6.48
CA GLN A 75 -7.41 -11.79 5.82
C GLN A 75 -7.98 -10.37 5.86
N LYS A 76 -7.49 -9.51 6.75
CA LYS A 76 -7.94 -8.12 6.92
C LYS A 76 -7.07 -7.10 6.19
N ALA A 77 -5.77 -7.41 5.99
CA ALA A 77 -4.84 -6.49 5.37
C ALA A 77 -3.84 -7.23 4.48
N ALA A 78 -3.74 -6.82 3.22
CA ALA A 78 -2.75 -7.27 2.26
C ALA A 78 -1.58 -6.27 2.21
N TYR A 79 -0.38 -6.78 1.94
CA TYR A 79 0.83 -5.96 1.88
C TYR A 79 1.71 -6.30 0.69
N LEU A 80 2.02 -5.29 -0.08
CA LEU A 80 3.04 -5.31 -1.11
C LEU A 80 4.28 -4.56 -0.59
N PRO A 81 5.33 -5.24 -0.12
CA PRO A 81 6.55 -4.59 0.37
C PRO A 81 7.43 -4.08 -0.78
N GLN A 82 8.26 -3.08 -0.50
CA GLN A 82 9.21 -2.49 -1.46
C GLN A 82 10.21 -3.53 -2.00
N THR A 83 10.82 -4.33 -1.12
CA THR A 83 11.82 -5.33 -1.49
C THR A 83 11.27 -6.75 -1.38
N ARG A 84 11.52 -7.57 -2.40
CA ARG A 84 10.98 -8.93 -2.50
C ARG A 84 12.01 -9.87 -3.13
N PRO A 85 12.13 -11.11 -2.61
CA PRO A 85 12.93 -12.14 -3.26
C PRO A 85 12.29 -12.55 -4.59
N VAL A 86 13.08 -12.96 -5.55
CA VAL A 86 12.63 -13.51 -6.84
C VAL A 86 12.77 -15.03 -6.82
N PRO A 87 11.73 -15.77 -6.44
CA PRO A 87 11.79 -17.22 -6.37
C PRO A 87 11.72 -17.85 -7.78
N ASN A 88 12.29 -19.04 -7.93
CA ASN A 88 12.22 -19.80 -9.18
C ASN A 88 10.89 -20.58 -9.29
N ILE A 89 9.80 -19.84 -9.46
CA ILE A 89 8.44 -20.35 -9.66
C ILE A 89 7.75 -19.55 -10.77
N THR A 90 6.64 -20.05 -11.30
CA THR A 90 5.85 -19.32 -12.30
C THR A 90 5.10 -18.12 -11.66
N ALA A 91 4.77 -17.11 -12.48
CA ALA A 91 3.99 -15.95 -12.04
C ALA A 91 2.65 -16.36 -11.40
N LEU A 92 1.93 -17.31 -11.99
CA LEU A 92 0.68 -17.81 -11.40
C LEU A 92 0.91 -18.43 -10.00
N ARG A 93 1.99 -19.23 -9.83
CA ARG A 93 2.33 -19.77 -8.51
C ARG A 93 2.67 -18.67 -7.51
N MET A 94 3.35 -17.61 -7.96
CA MET A 94 3.63 -16.46 -7.10
C MET A 94 2.33 -15.79 -6.64
N VAL A 95 1.39 -15.57 -7.54
CA VAL A 95 0.10 -14.94 -7.21
C VAL A 95 -0.75 -15.82 -6.29
N LEU A 96 -0.71 -17.13 -6.45
CA LEU A 96 -1.38 -18.07 -5.55
C LEU A 96 -0.91 -17.96 -4.09
N HIS A 97 0.32 -17.46 -3.81
CA HIS A 97 0.73 -17.22 -2.42
C HIS A 97 -0.15 -16.17 -1.73
N GLY A 98 -0.75 -15.24 -2.46
CA GLY A 98 -1.76 -14.33 -1.92
C GLY A 98 -2.97 -15.05 -1.31
N ARG A 99 -3.27 -16.27 -1.76
CA ARG A 99 -4.41 -17.06 -1.28
C ARG A 99 -4.13 -17.83 0.02
N PHE A 100 -2.88 -17.90 0.51
CA PHE A 100 -2.53 -18.64 1.73
C PHE A 100 -3.40 -18.32 2.96
N PRO A 101 -3.79 -17.07 3.25
CA PRO A 101 -4.65 -16.78 4.38
C PRO A 101 -6.03 -17.43 4.30
N HIS A 102 -6.49 -17.82 3.10
CA HIS A 102 -7.81 -18.44 2.88
C HIS A 102 -7.77 -19.97 2.95
N LEU A 103 -6.59 -20.60 2.79
CA LEU A 103 -6.48 -22.06 2.79
C LEU A 103 -6.82 -22.66 4.14
N THR A 104 -7.63 -23.73 4.11
CA THR A 104 -7.93 -24.59 5.26
C THR A 104 -7.08 -25.85 5.21
N TYR A 105 -7.00 -26.59 6.32
CA TYR A 105 -6.31 -27.88 6.33
C TYR A 105 -7.13 -28.95 5.60
N PRO A 106 -6.50 -29.80 4.76
CA PRO A 106 -5.13 -29.74 4.28
C PRO A 106 -4.93 -28.57 3.29
N ARG A 107 -3.82 -27.83 3.44
CA ARG A 107 -3.54 -26.62 2.65
C ARG A 107 -3.32 -26.95 1.18
N ARG A 108 -4.40 -26.99 0.41
CA ARG A 108 -4.40 -27.23 -1.05
C ARG A 108 -5.16 -26.11 -1.72
N PHE A 109 -4.60 -25.60 -2.83
CA PHE A 109 -5.31 -24.65 -3.68
C PHE A 109 -6.48 -25.33 -4.38
N ARG A 110 -7.62 -24.70 -4.37
CA ARG A 110 -8.84 -25.13 -5.05
C ARG A 110 -9.04 -24.36 -6.35
N GLN A 111 -10.00 -24.75 -7.16
CA GLN A 111 -10.33 -24.06 -8.41
C GLN A 111 -10.65 -22.58 -8.18
N GLU A 112 -11.32 -22.23 -7.08
CA GLU A 112 -11.62 -20.85 -6.68
C GLU A 112 -10.35 -20.01 -6.43
N ASP A 113 -9.28 -20.60 -5.87
CA ASP A 113 -8.02 -19.90 -5.65
C ASP A 113 -7.30 -19.62 -6.97
N TYR A 114 -7.32 -20.57 -7.91
CA TYR A 114 -6.79 -20.38 -9.25
C TYR A 114 -7.58 -19.31 -10.02
N ALA A 115 -8.92 -19.31 -9.92
CA ALA A 115 -9.75 -18.29 -10.53
C ALA A 115 -9.45 -16.89 -9.96
N ALA A 116 -9.34 -16.77 -8.62
CA ALA A 116 -8.97 -15.52 -7.95
C ALA A 116 -7.56 -15.04 -8.35
N ALA A 117 -6.59 -15.95 -8.46
CA ALA A 117 -5.24 -15.61 -8.88
C ALA A 117 -5.20 -15.14 -10.34
N MET A 118 -5.96 -15.76 -11.24
CA MET A 118 -6.05 -15.33 -12.65
C MET A 118 -6.73 -13.97 -12.77
N ALA A 119 -7.85 -13.75 -12.09
CA ALA A 119 -8.53 -12.45 -12.07
C ALA A 119 -7.60 -11.32 -11.51
N ALA A 120 -6.80 -11.61 -10.50
CA ALA A 120 -5.81 -10.66 -9.98
C ALA A 120 -4.69 -10.37 -11.00
N LEU A 121 -4.24 -11.38 -11.76
CA LEU A 121 -3.29 -11.19 -12.85
C LEU A 121 -3.88 -10.33 -13.98
N GLU A 122 -5.16 -10.50 -14.31
CA GLU A 122 -5.85 -9.66 -15.28
C GLU A 122 -5.96 -8.22 -14.81
N GLN A 123 -6.35 -7.98 -13.54
CA GLN A 123 -6.41 -6.65 -12.94
C GLN A 123 -5.05 -5.91 -12.94
N ALA A 124 -3.94 -6.66 -12.81
CA ALA A 124 -2.59 -6.13 -12.83
C ALA A 124 -1.94 -6.12 -14.22
N ASP A 125 -2.68 -6.34 -15.29
CA ASP A 125 -2.18 -6.48 -16.68
C ASP A 125 -0.98 -7.44 -16.78
N ALA A 126 -1.09 -8.61 -16.15
CA ALA A 126 -0.04 -9.62 -16.08
C ALA A 126 -0.52 -11.04 -16.45
N ALA A 127 -1.73 -11.19 -16.98
CA ALA A 127 -2.32 -12.50 -17.31
C ALA A 127 -1.48 -13.30 -18.32
N CYS A 128 -0.91 -12.62 -19.33
CA CYS A 128 -0.02 -13.24 -20.32
C CYS A 128 1.28 -13.80 -19.72
N LEU A 129 1.65 -13.38 -18.51
CA LEU A 129 2.85 -13.81 -17.79
C LEU A 129 2.62 -15.05 -16.92
N ALA A 130 1.38 -15.52 -16.75
CA ALA A 130 0.99 -16.53 -15.77
C ALA A 130 1.89 -17.80 -15.76
N ARG A 131 2.31 -18.25 -16.92
CA ARG A 131 3.13 -19.46 -17.07
C ARG A 131 4.64 -19.20 -17.05
N ARG A 132 5.07 -17.93 -17.11
CA ARG A 132 6.49 -17.57 -17.17
C ARG A 132 7.14 -17.68 -15.78
N PRO A 133 8.39 -18.18 -15.68
CA PRO A 133 9.16 -18.15 -14.44
C PRO A 133 9.46 -16.72 -13.99
N MET A 134 9.37 -16.45 -12.69
CA MET A 134 9.65 -15.11 -12.12
C MET A 134 11.05 -14.57 -12.47
N PRO A 135 12.14 -15.37 -12.48
CA PRO A 135 13.46 -14.88 -12.86
C PRO A 135 13.57 -14.35 -14.30
N GLU A 136 12.75 -14.85 -15.22
CA GLU A 136 12.76 -14.47 -16.63
C GLU A 136 11.98 -13.16 -16.92
N LEU A 137 11.28 -12.65 -15.93
CA LEU A 137 10.47 -11.42 -16.06
C LEU A 137 11.35 -10.17 -15.90
N SER A 138 11.03 -9.11 -16.64
CA SER A 138 11.62 -7.78 -16.40
C SER A 138 11.21 -7.24 -15.02
N GLY A 139 11.87 -6.18 -14.55
CA GLY A 139 11.52 -5.52 -13.28
C GLY A 139 10.06 -5.10 -13.21
N GLY A 140 9.57 -4.43 -14.26
CA GLY A 140 8.17 -3.99 -14.35
C GLY A 140 7.19 -5.17 -14.45
N GLN A 141 7.51 -6.22 -15.22
CA GLN A 141 6.68 -7.43 -15.27
C GLN A 141 6.57 -8.11 -13.90
N ARG A 142 7.69 -8.23 -13.17
CA ARG A 142 7.69 -8.75 -11.79
C ARG A 142 6.85 -7.90 -10.86
N GLN A 143 6.94 -6.58 -10.99
CA GLN A 143 6.15 -5.64 -10.18
C GLN A 143 4.65 -5.89 -10.35
N ARG A 144 4.16 -6.04 -11.59
CA ARG A 144 2.76 -6.35 -11.87
C ARG A 144 2.33 -7.70 -11.28
N VAL A 145 3.18 -8.73 -11.35
CA VAL A 145 2.90 -10.04 -10.72
C VAL A 145 2.82 -9.94 -9.20
N TYR A 146 3.69 -9.17 -8.55
CA TYR A 146 3.63 -8.95 -7.10
C TYR A 146 2.39 -8.12 -6.70
N LEU A 147 2.00 -7.15 -7.53
CA LEU A 147 0.74 -6.42 -7.32
C LEU A 147 -0.45 -7.39 -7.42
N ALA A 148 -0.49 -8.25 -8.44
CA ALA A 148 -1.49 -9.30 -8.57
C ALA A 148 -1.54 -10.23 -7.34
N MET A 149 -0.39 -10.59 -6.77
CA MET A 149 -0.33 -11.39 -5.55
C MET A 149 -1.02 -10.69 -4.36
N ALA A 150 -0.77 -9.39 -4.18
CA ALA A 150 -1.43 -8.62 -3.14
C ALA A 150 -2.95 -8.48 -3.38
N LEU A 151 -3.37 -8.32 -4.64
CA LEU A 151 -4.79 -8.30 -5.03
C LEU A 151 -5.47 -9.65 -4.79
N ALA A 152 -4.81 -10.76 -5.13
CA ALA A 152 -5.34 -12.11 -4.94
C ALA A 152 -5.60 -12.45 -3.47
N GLN A 153 -4.97 -11.76 -2.52
CA GLN A 153 -5.24 -11.91 -1.10
C GLN A 153 -6.65 -11.43 -0.72
N ASP A 154 -7.24 -10.56 -1.53
CA ASP A 154 -8.62 -10.06 -1.40
C ASP A 154 -8.97 -9.51 0.00
N ALA A 155 -8.02 -8.81 0.61
CA ALA A 155 -8.21 -8.17 1.88
C ALA A 155 -8.95 -6.83 1.74
N PRO A 156 -9.74 -6.39 2.76
CA PRO A 156 -10.42 -5.09 2.75
C PRO A 156 -9.48 -3.90 2.85
N THR A 157 -8.26 -4.07 3.39
CA THR A 157 -7.22 -3.04 3.41
C THR A 157 -6.01 -3.49 2.61
N LEU A 158 -5.49 -2.63 1.74
CA LEU A 158 -4.36 -2.92 0.88
C LEU A 158 -3.25 -1.89 1.10
N PHE A 159 -2.07 -2.34 1.52
CA PHE A 159 -0.87 -1.52 1.65
C PHE A 159 0.07 -1.79 0.48
N LEU A 160 0.37 -0.75 -0.29
CA LEU A 160 1.26 -0.79 -1.44
C LEU A 160 2.48 0.11 -1.17
N ASP A 161 3.60 -0.51 -0.82
CA ASP A 161 4.86 0.19 -0.51
C ASP A 161 5.70 0.27 -1.80
N GLU A 162 5.72 1.44 -2.41
CA GLU A 162 6.36 1.75 -3.69
C GLU A 162 5.91 0.83 -4.85
N PRO A 163 4.60 0.74 -5.12
CA PRO A 163 4.09 -0.15 -6.16
C PRO A 163 4.49 0.25 -7.58
N THR A 164 4.97 1.48 -7.75
CA THR A 164 5.36 2.07 -9.04
C THR A 164 6.85 1.92 -9.37
N ALA A 165 7.64 1.32 -8.46
CA ALA A 165 9.06 1.09 -8.70
C ALA A 165 9.28 0.22 -9.95
N PHE A 166 10.28 0.60 -10.78
CA PHE A 166 10.63 -0.07 -12.05
C PHE A 166 9.55 -0.04 -13.15
N LEU A 167 8.47 0.74 -12.96
CA LEU A 167 7.43 0.96 -13.97
C LEU A 167 7.70 2.24 -14.75
N ASP A 168 7.38 2.24 -16.03
CA ASP A 168 7.30 3.45 -16.83
C ASP A 168 6.07 4.31 -16.44
N VAL A 169 6.03 5.54 -16.91
CA VAL A 169 4.99 6.53 -16.53
C VAL A 169 3.58 6.02 -16.82
N SER A 170 3.36 5.30 -17.95
CA SER A 170 2.04 4.79 -18.30
C SER A 170 1.53 3.79 -17.28
N HIS A 171 2.37 2.84 -16.88
CA HIS A 171 2.05 1.83 -15.87
C HIS A 171 1.95 2.41 -14.45
N GLN A 172 2.72 3.47 -14.13
CA GLN A 172 2.57 4.19 -12.85
C GLN A 172 1.17 4.81 -12.73
N LEU A 173 0.67 5.43 -13.81
CA LEU A 173 -0.68 5.98 -13.87
C LEU A 173 -1.76 4.89 -13.78
N GLU A 174 -1.51 3.70 -14.33
CA GLU A 174 -2.40 2.55 -14.21
C GLU A 174 -2.52 2.07 -12.77
N VAL A 175 -1.41 2.00 -12.04
CA VAL A 175 -1.43 1.69 -10.59
C VAL A 175 -2.29 2.70 -9.81
N GLY A 176 -2.18 3.99 -10.11
CA GLY A 176 -3.03 5.03 -9.50
C GLY A 176 -4.51 4.82 -9.82
N ARG A 177 -4.85 4.54 -11.09
CA ARG A 177 -6.24 4.24 -11.48
C ARG A 177 -6.78 3.00 -10.79
N LEU A 178 -5.98 1.93 -10.71
CA LEU A 178 -6.34 0.70 -10.01
C LEU A 178 -6.61 0.95 -8.53
N ALA A 179 -5.77 1.75 -7.86
CA ALA A 179 -6.00 2.14 -6.46
C ALA A 179 -7.35 2.83 -6.28
N GLY A 180 -7.69 3.79 -7.14
CA GLY A 180 -8.98 4.45 -7.12
C GLY A 180 -10.16 3.50 -7.44
N GLN A 181 -9.98 2.51 -8.34
CA GLN A 181 -11.00 1.48 -8.61
C GLN A 181 -11.26 0.61 -7.38
N LEU A 182 -10.20 0.17 -6.71
CA LEU A 182 -10.29 -0.64 -5.49
C LEU A 182 -10.97 0.12 -4.35
N ALA A 183 -10.67 1.41 -4.21
CA ALA A 183 -11.34 2.27 -3.24
C ALA A 183 -12.84 2.38 -3.55
N ARG A 184 -13.24 2.63 -4.80
CA ARG A 184 -14.66 2.64 -5.21
C ARG A 184 -15.37 1.31 -4.97
N GLN A 185 -14.65 0.18 -4.91
CA GLN A 185 -15.18 -1.12 -4.51
C GLN A 185 -15.27 -1.29 -2.99
N GLY A 186 -14.97 -0.25 -2.20
CA GLY A 186 -15.05 -0.25 -0.74
C GLY A 186 -13.76 -0.68 -0.03
N LYS A 187 -12.66 -0.91 -0.72
CA LYS A 187 -11.37 -1.21 -0.07
C LYS A 187 -10.72 0.07 0.48
N ALA A 188 -9.98 -0.05 1.57
CA ALA A 188 -9.05 0.98 2.02
C ALA A 188 -7.69 0.74 1.33
N VAL A 189 -7.17 1.72 0.58
CA VAL A 189 -5.89 1.58 -0.12
C VAL A 189 -4.89 2.56 0.43
N VAL A 190 -3.74 2.07 0.89
CA VAL A 190 -2.61 2.89 1.35
C VAL A 190 -1.48 2.79 0.34
N LEU A 191 -1.10 3.92 -0.24
CA LEU A 191 -0.03 4.04 -1.21
C LEU A 191 1.17 4.76 -0.60
N VAL A 192 2.37 4.19 -0.72
CA VAL A 192 3.62 4.93 -0.56
C VAL A 192 4.15 5.22 -1.95
N LEU A 193 4.26 6.47 -2.31
CA LEU A 193 4.77 6.93 -3.60
C LEU A 193 5.86 7.97 -3.39
N HIS A 194 6.87 7.98 -4.29
CA HIS A 194 7.92 9.00 -4.29
C HIS A 194 7.54 10.20 -5.14
N ASP A 195 6.76 9.99 -6.21
CA ASP A 195 6.27 11.06 -7.07
C ASP A 195 5.08 11.75 -6.39
N LEU A 196 5.31 12.98 -5.89
CA LEU A 196 4.29 13.76 -5.20
C LEU A 196 3.13 14.18 -6.13
N PRO A 197 3.36 14.68 -7.35
CA PRO A 197 2.29 14.93 -8.31
C PRO A 197 1.37 13.73 -8.53
N LEU A 198 1.93 12.53 -8.71
CA LEU A 198 1.15 11.31 -8.86
C LEU A 198 0.38 10.97 -7.58
N ALA A 199 1.04 11.05 -6.42
CA ALA A 199 0.42 10.77 -5.13
C ALA A 199 -0.77 11.69 -4.84
N LEU A 200 -0.59 13.01 -5.03
CA LEU A 200 -1.62 14.02 -4.81
C LEU A 200 -2.77 13.93 -5.83
N SER A 201 -2.48 13.49 -7.06
CA SER A 201 -3.52 13.30 -8.09
C SER A 201 -4.30 11.99 -7.90
N THR A 202 -3.79 11.06 -7.09
CA THR A 202 -4.37 9.72 -6.90
C THR A 202 -5.11 9.60 -5.57
N ALA A 203 -4.58 10.23 -4.51
CA ALA A 203 -5.09 10.05 -3.17
C ALA A 203 -6.27 10.98 -2.86
N ASP A 204 -7.24 10.43 -2.15
CA ASP A 204 -8.32 11.23 -1.55
C ASP A 204 -7.78 11.99 -0.33
N ARG A 205 -6.85 11.38 0.41
CA ARG A 205 -6.33 11.92 1.67
C ARG A 205 -4.85 11.56 1.87
N PRO A 206 -3.92 12.43 1.45
CA PRO A 206 -2.52 12.28 1.78
C PRO A 206 -2.24 12.48 3.28
N ALA A 207 -1.31 11.67 3.82
CA ALA A 207 -0.80 11.72 5.18
C ALA A 207 0.71 12.00 5.16
N VAL A 208 1.15 13.10 5.78
CA VAL A 208 2.53 13.57 5.74
C VAL A 208 3.26 13.14 7.01
N LEU A 209 4.27 12.27 6.85
CA LEU A 209 5.09 11.73 7.93
C LEU A 209 6.51 12.31 7.87
N LYS A 210 7.01 12.85 8.98
CA LYS A 210 8.40 13.34 9.12
C LYS A 210 8.91 13.06 10.52
N GLY A 211 10.12 12.51 10.63
CA GLY A 211 10.74 12.23 11.91
C GLY A 211 9.90 11.33 12.84
N GLY A 212 9.21 10.35 12.27
CA GLY A 212 8.38 9.43 13.04
C GLY A 212 7.05 9.99 13.54
N ARG A 213 6.67 11.20 13.15
CA ARG A 213 5.42 11.86 13.55
C ARG A 213 4.56 12.20 12.35
N LEU A 214 3.27 12.09 12.52
CA LEU A 214 2.29 12.51 11.52
C LEU A 214 2.08 14.03 11.65
N LEU A 215 2.49 14.78 10.63
CA LEU A 215 2.41 16.24 10.64
C LEU A 215 1.05 16.76 10.18
N ALA A 216 0.48 16.12 9.15
CA ALA A 216 -0.82 16.49 8.60
C ALA A 216 -1.48 15.30 7.90
N VAL A 217 -2.81 15.28 7.90
CA VAL A 217 -3.65 14.35 7.13
C VAL A 217 -4.84 15.14 6.62
N ASP A 218 -4.86 15.48 5.35
CA ASP A 218 -5.94 16.28 4.76
C ASP A 218 -6.06 16.02 3.25
N GLY A 219 -7.02 16.66 2.60
CA GLY A 219 -7.13 16.64 1.15
C GLY A 219 -5.88 17.22 0.45
N PRO A 220 -5.57 16.78 -0.78
CA PRO A 220 -4.38 17.23 -1.52
C PRO A 220 -4.31 18.75 -1.67
N GLU A 221 -5.47 19.40 -1.86
CA GLU A 221 -5.58 20.84 -2.06
C GLU A 221 -5.22 21.63 -0.80
N ALA A 222 -5.66 21.17 0.37
CA ALA A 222 -5.37 21.79 1.66
C ALA A 222 -3.87 21.70 1.97
N LEU A 223 -3.27 20.50 1.82
CA LEU A 223 -1.84 20.29 2.06
C LEU A 223 -0.93 21.14 1.14
N CYS A 224 -1.37 21.37 -0.11
CA CYS A 224 -0.66 22.27 -1.01
C CYS A 224 -0.83 23.73 -0.60
N ALA A 225 -2.01 24.15 -0.16
CA ALA A 225 -2.29 25.53 0.26
C ALA A 225 -1.52 25.91 1.53
N ASP A 226 -1.41 24.98 2.48
CA ASP A 226 -0.66 25.17 3.74
C ASP A 226 0.84 25.21 3.57
N GLY A 227 1.35 24.84 2.39
CA GLY A 227 2.80 24.80 2.10
C GLY A 227 3.58 23.74 2.89
N ILE A 228 2.89 22.83 3.59
CA ILE A 228 3.53 21.79 4.40
C ILE A 228 4.38 20.86 3.54
N LEU A 229 3.93 20.52 2.34
CA LEU A 229 4.68 19.68 1.40
C LEU A 229 5.99 20.35 0.99
N ASN A 230 5.96 21.66 0.69
CA ASN A 230 7.16 22.42 0.33
C ASN A 230 8.17 22.41 1.48
N SER A 231 7.72 22.61 2.71
CA SER A 231 8.60 22.63 3.90
C SER A 231 9.14 21.24 4.27
N VAL A 232 8.38 20.18 4.04
CA VAL A 232 8.78 18.82 4.38
C VAL A 232 9.77 18.25 3.38
N PHE A 233 9.56 18.51 2.08
CA PHE A 233 10.34 17.94 0.98
C PHE A 233 11.43 18.88 0.43
N GLY A 234 11.41 20.16 0.80
CA GLY A 234 12.37 21.14 0.30
C GLY A 234 12.20 21.44 -1.20
N ILE A 235 10.97 21.44 -1.67
CA ILE A 235 10.59 21.63 -3.08
C ILE A 235 9.56 22.75 -3.18
N GLU A 236 9.29 23.18 -4.40
CA GLU A 236 8.17 24.06 -4.72
C GLU A 236 7.17 23.33 -5.61
N LEU A 237 5.92 23.23 -5.14
CA LEU A 237 4.83 22.57 -5.84
C LEU A 237 3.84 23.59 -6.38
N GLY A 238 3.59 23.49 -7.68
CA GLY A 238 2.50 24.19 -8.35
C GLY A 238 1.26 23.28 -8.48
N ARG A 239 0.10 23.92 -8.68
CA ARG A 239 -1.13 23.23 -9.06
C ARG A 239 -1.90 24.00 -10.11
N VAL A 240 -2.62 23.29 -10.97
CA VAL A 240 -3.48 23.86 -12.00
C VAL A 240 -4.80 23.08 -12.07
N MET A 241 -5.90 23.81 -12.21
CA MET A 241 -7.21 23.19 -12.42
C MET A 241 -7.35 22.81 -13.90
N THR A 242 -7.75 21.56 -14.15
CA THR A 242 -8.05 21.04 -15.49
C THR A 242 -9.51 20.55 -15.53
N ASP A 243 -9.99 20.18 -16.72
CA ASP A 243 -11.28 19.51 -16.91
C ASP A 243 -11.42 18.17 -16.16
N ARG A 244 -10.29 17.59 -15.75
CA ARG A 244 -10.18 16.33 -14.99
C ARG A 244 -9.79 16.55 -13.52
N GLY A 245 -9.98 17.75 -12.95
CA GLY A 245 -9.63 18.13 -11.58
C GLY A 245 -8.22 18.71 -11.47
N TRP A 246 -7.76 18.89 -10.24
CA TRP A 246 -6.45 19.45 -9.93
C TRP A 246 -5.31 18.57 -10.46
N ARG A 247 -4.28 19.22 -11.00
CA ARG A 247 -3.01 18.62 -11.37
C ARG A 247 -1.89 19.34 -10.63
N TYR A 248 -0.92 18.55 -10.18
CA TYR A 248 0.21 19.00 -9.39
C TYR A 248 1.48 18.84 -10.22
N TYR A 249 2.43 19.75 -10.05
CA TYR A 249 3.71 19.74 -10.77
C TYR A 249 4.79 20.40 -9.92
N TYR A 250 6.05 20.09 -10.20
CA TYR A 250 7.20 20.75 -9.60
C TYR A 250 7.49 22.06 -10.34
N LEU A 251 7.84 23.12 -9.57
CA LEU A 251 8.29 24.41 -10.07
C LEU A 251 9.81 24.48 -10.13
#